data_9008690d8b4e39fb03725f3228f34043
#
_entry.id   9008690d8b4e39fb03725f3228f34043
#
_cell.length_a   1.000
_cell.length_b   1.000
_cell.length_c   1.000
_cell.angle_alpha   90.00
_cell.angle_beta   90.00
_cell.angle_gamma   90.00
#
_symmetry.space_group_name_H-M   'P 1'
#
loop_
_entity.id
_entity.type
_entity.pdbx_description
1 polymer ?
#
loop_
_entity_poly.entity_id
_entity_poly.type
_entity_poly.pdbx_seq_one_letter_code
_entity_poly.pdbx_strand_id
1 'polypeptide(L)'
;LDENDNAEHEGWAYPFPRSKMPKELSFAMDQLSKDKYDSLAPSNRNTDMEYIKGKTFTCILDGFIISDNVQMTDYTIKDNGFKYSDHQPVFMSFKLK
;
A
#
# COMPACT_ATOMS: atom_id res chain seq x y z
N LEU A 1 -2.16 5.04 0.77
CA LEU A 1 -1.43 5.81 -0.24
C LEU A 1 -0.59 6.90 0.43
N ASP A 2 0.66 6.98 0.07
CA ASP A 2 1.63 7.90 0.69
C ASP A 2 1.55 9.28 0.04
N GLU A 3 1.40 10.35 0.83
CA GLU A 3 1.38 11.72 0.32
C GLU A 3 2.72 12.14 -0.31
N ASN A 4 3.81 11.43 -0.01
CA ASN A 4 5.12 11.68 -0.61
C ASN A 4 5.32 10.96 -1.94
N ASP A 5 4.37 10.16 -2.36
CA ASP A 5 4.39 9.52 -3.66
C ASP A 5 4.01 10.54 -4.72
N ASN A 6 4.90 10.77 -5.68
CA ASN A 6 4.67 11.72 -6.76
C ASN A 6 3.95 11.10 -7.96
N ALA A 7 3.54 9.84 -7.86
CA ALA A 7 2.79 9.19 -8.92
C ALA A 7 1.43 9.85 -9.10
N GLU A 8 0.96 9.91 -10.34
CA GLU A 8 -0.40 10.37 -10.61
C GLU A 8 -1.42 9.44 -9.96
N HIS A 9 -2.50 10.02 -9.49
CA HIS A 9 -3.60 9.25 -8.91
C HIS A 9 -4.94 9.72 -9.47
N GLU A 10 -5.90 8.82 -9.48
CA GLU A 10 -7.27 9.16 -9.80
C GLU A 10 -7.90 9.97 -8.67
N GLY A 11 -8.94 10.74 -8.97
CA GLY A 11 -9.58 11.64 -8.00
C GLY A 11 -10.08 10.97 -6.72
N TRP A 12 -10.28 9.64 -6.74
CA TRP A 12 -10.73 8.88 -5.57
C TRP A 12 -9.56 8.35 -4.72
N ALA A 13 -8.33 8.39 -5.20
CA ALA A 13 -7.15 7.80 -4.55
C ALA A 13 -6.23 8.90 -4.01
N TYR A 14 -6.67 9.57 -2.95
CA TYR A 14 -5.90 10.64 -2.34
C TYR A 14 -4.81 10.10 -1.41
N PRO A 15 -3.62 10.71 -1.39
CA PRO A 15 -2.59 10.38 -0.41
C PRO A 15 -3.05 10.65 1.02
N PHE A 16 -2.65 9.79 1.95
CA PHE A 16 -2.90 10.02 3.37
C PHE A 16 -2.04 11.19 3.87
N PRO A 17 -2.61 12.17 4.59
CA PRO A 17 -1.85 13.33 5.07
C PRO A 17 -0.99 12.96 6.29
N ARG A 18 0.30 12.68 6.07
CA ARG A 18 1.23 12.24 7.11
C ARG A 18 1.36 13.24 8.26
N SER A 19 1.22 14.53 7.98
CA SER A 19 1.27 15.57 8.99
C SER A 19 0.19 15.46 10.06
N LYS A 20 -0.89 14.74 9.77
CA LYS A 20 -2.00 14.49 10.69
C LYS A 20 -1.85 13.20 11.48
N MET A 21 -0.82 12.42 11.20
CA MET A 21 -0.59 11.17 11.91
C MET A 21 0.03 11.44 13.29
N PRO A 22 -0.50 10.82 14.38
CA PRO A 22 0.12 10.93 15.68
C PRO A 22 1.58 10.49 15.66
N LYS A 23 2.40 11.11 16.51
CA LYS A 23 3.85 10.90 16.54
C LYS A 23 4.25 9.44 16.79
N GLU A 24 3.48 8.73 17.61
CA GLU A 24 3.74 7.34 18.00
C GLU A 24 3.27 6.31 16.99
N LEU A 25 2.66 6.75 15.89
CA LEU A 25 2.18 5.88 14.82
C LEU A 25 2.96 6.13 13.54
N SER A 26 3.08 5.09 12.73
CA SER A 26 3.74 5.17 11.42
C SER A 26 3.15 4.14 10.46
N PHE A 27 3.42 4.31 9.18
CA PHE A 27 3.08 3.27 8.21
C PHE A 27 4.07 2.12 8.30
N ALA A 28 3.57 0.89 8.32
CA ALA A 28 4.42 -0.30 8.29
C ALA A 28 5.34 -0.31 7.07
N MET A 29 4.86 0.18 5.94
CA MET A 29 5.64 0.27 4.70
C MET A 29 6.91 1.12 4.84
N ASP A 30 6.96 2.05 5.79
CA ASP A 30 8.15 2.88 6.01
C ASP A 30 9.35 2.06 6.50
N GLN A 31 9.13 0.83 6.99
CA GLN A 31 10.19 -0.08 7.38
C GLN A 31 10.76 -0.88 6.22
N LEU A 32 10.16 -0.78 5.03
CA LEU A 32 10.66 -1.47 3.85
C LEU A 32 11.82 -0.71 3.22
N SER A 33 12.79 -1.45 2.67
CA SER A 33 13.77 -0.85 1.78
C SER A 33 13.10 -0.34 0.51
N LYS A 34 13.76 0.59 -0.18
CA LYS A 34 13.25 1.09 -1.47
C LYS A 34 13.06 -0.05 -2.47
N ASP A 35 14.02 -0.97 -2.54
CA ASP A 35 13.95 -2.09 -3.48
C ASP A 35 12.76 -3.00 -3.17
N LYS A 36 12.50 -3.28 -1.89
CA LYS A 36 11.36 -4.10 -1.50
C LYS A 36 10.05 -3.39 -1.81
N TYR A 37 9.94 -2.11 -1.50
CA TYR A 37 8.76 -1.31 -1.81
C TYR A 37 8.47 -1.31 -3.31
N ASP A 38 9.49 -1.08 -4.13
CA ASP A 38 9.35 -1.02 -5.58
C ASP A 38 8.96 -2.38 -6.18
N SER A 39 9.22 -3.47 -5.47
CA SER A 39 8.85 -4.82 -5.90
C SER A 39 7.43 -5.23 -5.55
N LEU A 40 6.71 -4.44 -4.74
CA LEU A 40 5.36 -4.79 -4.31
C LEU A 40 4.38 -4.75 -5.48
N ALA A 41 3.48 -5.72 -5.52
CA ALA A 41 2.32 -5.65 -6.39
C ALA A 41 1.37 -4.52 -5.92
N PRO A 42 0.58 -3.94 -6.83
CA PRO A 42 -0.43 -2.95 -6.42
C PRO A 42 -1.53 -3.60 -5.59
N SER A 43 -2.12 -2.85 -4.67
CA SER A 43 -3.20 -3.37 -3.82
C SER A 43 -4.59 -2.98 -4.28
N ASN A 44 -4.71 -2.01 -5.20
CA ASN A 44 -6.01 -1.48 -5.62
C ASN A 44 -5.99 -1.09 -7.10
N ARG A 45 -7.14 -1.18 -7.75
CA ARG A 45 -7.32 -0.77 -9.15
C ARG A 45 -8.52 0.16 -9.32
N ASN A 46 -8.51 0.89 -10.43
CA ASN A 46 -9.68 1.63 -10.88
C ASN A 46 -10.77 0.63 -11.33
N THR A 47 -12.02 0.95 -11.05
CA THR A 47 -13.17 0.06 -11.33
C THR A 47 -14.01 0.51 -12.52
N ASP A 48 -13.62 1.56 -13.24
CA ASP A 48 -14.38 2.07 -14.38
C ASP A 48 -14.25 1.20 -15.63
N MET A 49 -13.40 0.19 -15.61
CA MET A 49 -13.18 -0.74 -16.72
C MET A 49 -12.68 -2.08 -16.17
N GLU A 50 -12.72 -3.12 -17.01
CA GLU A 50 -12.07 -4.40 -16.68
C GLU A 50 -10.56 -4.19 -16.50
N TYR A 51 -9.97 -4.97 -15.58
CA TYR A 51 -8.53 -4.91 -15.39
C TYR A 51 -7.78 -5.38 -16.62
N ILE A 52 -6.93 -4.49 -17.15
CA ILE A 52 -6.00 -4.79 -18.25
C ILE A 52 -4.61 -4.39 -17.77
N LYS A 53 -3.74 -5.39 -17.59
CA LYS A 53 -2.38 -5.16 -17.12
C LYS A 53 -1.66 -4.14 -18.02
N GLY A 54 -1.10 -3.11 -17.39
CA GLY A 54 -0.40 -2.04 -18.09
C GLY A 54 -1.30 -0.90 -18.58
N LYS A 55 -2.62 -1.03 -18.49
CA LYS A 55 -3.57 0.02 -18.90
C LYS A 55 -4.45 0.51 -17.79
N THR A 56 -4.96 -0.37 -16.93
CA THR A 56 -5.79 0.01 -15.80
C THR A 56 -4.95 0.72 -14.74
N PHE A 57 -5.41 1.87 -14.26
CA PHE A 57 -4.75 2.55 -13.15
C PHE A 57 -4.73 1.64 -11.92
N THR A 58 -3.55 1.49 -11.33
CA THR A 58 -3.35 0.74 -10.09
C THR A 58 -2.51 1.56 -9.12
N CYS A 59 -2.67 1.30 -7.83
CA CYS A 59 -1.88 1.97 -6.80
C CYS A 59 -1.77 1.08 -5.56
N ILE A 60 -0.89 1.47 -4.63
CA ILE A 60 -0.84 0.87 -3.31
C ILE A 60 -1.67 1.76 -2.39
N LEU A 61 -2.89 1.34 -2.10
CA LEU A 61 -3.85 2.08 -1.27
C LEU A 61 -3.96 1.46 0.12
N ASP A 62 -3.94 0.15 0.19
CA ASP A 62 -4.13 -0.60 1.43
C ASP A 62 -2.80 -0.80 2.14
N GLY A 63 -2.82 -0.76 3.48
CA GLY A 63 -1.63 -0.94 4.27
C GLY A 63 -1.95 -0.98 5.75
N PHE A 64 -0.92 -0.88 6.57
CA PHE A 64 -1.04 -0.95 8.03
C PHE A 64 -0.42 0.27 8.67
N ILE A 65 -1.10 0.79 9.68
CA ILE A 65 -0.56 1.80 10.59
C ILE A 65 -0.18 1.07 11.86
N ILE A 66 1.05 1.25 12.32
CA ILE A 66 1.60 0.54 13.47
C ILE A 66 2.09 1.52 14.53
N SER A 67 2.08 1.07 15.78
CA SER A 67 2.68 1.81 16.88
C SER A 67 4.19 1.57 16.92
N ASP A 68 4.91 2.41 17.69
CA ASP A 68 6.37 2.39 17.72
C ASP A 68 6.95 1.15 18.41
N ASN A 69 6.14 0.36 19.11
CA ASN A 69 6.55 -0.91 19.71
C ASN A 69 6.41 -2.10 18.77
N VAL A 70 6.02 -1.89 17.52
CA VAL A 70 5.86 -2.95 16.53
C VAL A 70 7.03 -2.91 15.54
N GLN A 71 7.65 -4.07 15.34
CA GLN A 71 8.66 -4.26 14.30
C GLN A 71 8.12 -5.20 13.24
N MET A 72 8.00 -4.71 12.01
CA MET A 72 7.57 -5.52 10.89
C MET A 72 8.67 -6.50 10.49
N THR A 73 8.30 -7.77 10.28
CA THR A 73 9.24 -8.81 9.87
C THR A 73 9.02 -9.27 8.44
N ASP A 74 7.82 -9.09 7.90
CA ASP A 74 7.53 -9.40 6.51
C ASP A 74 6.36 -8.57 6.02
N TYR A 75 6.31 -8.30 4.70
CA TYR A 75 5.26 -7.51 4.06
C TYR A 75 5.07 -7.98 2.62
N THR A 76 3.85 -8.32 2.28
CA THR A 76 3.54 -8.87 0.95
C THR A 76 2.17 -8.38 0.49
N ILE A 77 2.08 -8.06 -0.79
CA ILE A 77 0.80 -7.87 -1.49
C ILE A 77 0.65 -9.02 -2.46
N LYS A 78 -0.39 -9.84 -2.28
CA LYS A 78 -0.61 -11.01 -3.12
C LYS A 78 -1.22 -10.58 -4.45
N ASP A 79 -0.47 -10.79 -5.54
CA ASP A 79 -0.94 -10.51 -6.88
C ASP A 79 -1.73 -11.70 -7.43
N ASN A 80 -3.05 -11.53 -7.52
CA ASN A 80 -3.94 -12.51 -8.15
C ASN A 80 -4.58 -11.95 -9.43
N GLY A 81 -4.02 -10.86 -9.99
CA GLY A 81 -4.51 -10.23 -11.21
C GLY A 81 -5.85 -9.52 -11.04
N PHE A 82 -6.20 -9.13 -9.82
CA PHE A 82 -7.49 -8.51 -9.49
C PHE A 82 -8.68 -9.37 -9.92
N LYS A 83 -8.53 -10.70 -9.79
CA LYS A 83 -9.51 -11.65 -10.32
C LYS A 83 -10.84 -11.59 -9.58
N TYR A 84 -10.83 -11.33 -8.28
CA TYR A 84 -12.02 -11.40 -7.42
C TYR A 84 -12.44 -10.08 -6.81
N SER A 85 -11.60 -9.05 -6.89
CA SER A 85 -11.84 -7.77 -6.21
C SER A 85 -11.04 -6.66 -6.88
N ASP A 86 -11.43 -5.41 -6.64
CA ASP A 86 -10.63 -4.25 -6.99
C ASP A 86 -9.49 -4.01 -5.97
N HIS A 87 -9.42 -4.81 -4.92
CA HIS A 87 -8.31 -4.86 -3.97
C HIS A 87 -7.59 -6.20 -4.03
N GLN A 88 -6.29 -6.19 -3.77
CA GLN A 88 -5.50 -7.40 -3.57
C GLN A 88 -5.08 -7.50 -2.11
N PRO A 89 -5.00 -8.72 -1.55
CA PRO A 89 -4.69 -8.90 -0.13
C PRO A 89 -3.30 -8.38 0.23
N VAL A 90 -3.21 -7.69 1.37
CA VAL A 90 -1.96 -7.23 1.95
C VAL A 90 -1.69 -8.02 3.23
N PHE A 91 -0.52 -8.61 3.32
CA PHE A 91 -0.10 -9.43 4.47
C PHE A 91 1.11 -8.80 5.15
N MET A 92 1.08 -8.80 6.46
CA MET A 92 2.20 -8.34 7.26
C MET A 92 2.45 -9.29 8.42
N SER A 93 3.71 -9.63 8.64
CA SER A 93 4.15 -10.30 9.86
C SER A 93 4.92 -9.30 10.72
N PHE A 94 4.80 -9.43 12.03
CA PHE A 94 5.45 -8.50 12.95
C PHE A 94 5.78 -9.18 14.27
N LYS A 95 6.64 -8.51 15.05
CA LYS A 95 6.92 -8.86 16.44
C LYS A 95 6.85 -7.59 17.28
N LEU A 96 6.60 -7.74 18.56
CA LEU A 96 6.69 -6.62 19.51
C LEU A 96 8.16 -6.42 19.92
N LYS A 97 8.53 -5.17 20.01
CA LYS A 97 9.88 -4.80 20.46
C LYS A 97 10.05 -5.06 21.96
#